data_0a22ad90ff266c0d5f7ef6c294bfc438
#
_entry.id   0a22ad90ff266c0d5f7ef6c294bfc438
#
_cell.length_a   1.000
_cell.length_b   1.000
_cell.length_c   1.000
_cell.angle_alpha   90.00
_cell.angle_beta   90.00
_cell.angle_gamma   90.00
#
_symmetry.space_group_name_H-M   'P 1'
#
loop_
_entity.id
_entity.type
_entity.pdbx_description
1 polymer ?
#
loop_
_entity_poly.entity_id
_entity_poly.type
_entity_poly.pdbx_seq_one_letter_code
_entity_poly.pdbx_strand_id
1 'polypeptide(L)'
;MNESKKYDCSRGCVVERVDSGELECTYRQGCCKLEVYDWLTGVNQEQYNGFYEVRFKNTRKGIYRNASGQSIKTGDLVIVEAANGHDLGIVTLEGPIVGRQMKCKRIDPEAFEFKRIYRKAKLFDIEKWQEAIAREHETMIRSRQIAAELGLEMKIGDVEFQ
;
A
#
# COMPACT_ATOMS: atom_id res chain seq x y z
N MET A 1 -12.89 -11.05 -24.72
CA MET A 1 -13.26 -11.20 -23.30
C MET A 1 -12.01 -10.90 -22.48
N ASN A 2 -11.93 -9.70 -21.90
CA ASN A 2 -10.80 -9.32 -21.04
C ASN A 2 -11.02 -9.98 -19.68
N GLU A 3 -10.25 -11.01 -19.38
CA GLU A 3 -10.18 -11.54 -18.01
C GLU A 3 -9.58 -10.45 -17.12
N SER A 4 -10.42 -9.86 -16.28
CA SER A 4 -9.94 -9.00 -15.19
C SER A 4 -9.04 -9.85 -14.29
N LYS A 5 -7.73 -9.60 -14.34
CA LYS A 5 -6.78 -10.30 -13.46
C LYS A 5 -7.15 -9.98 -12.02
N LYS A 6 -7.68 -10.97 -11.31
CA LYS A 6 -7.97 -10.88 -9.87
C LYS A 6 -6.64 -10.93 -9.12
N TYR A 7 -6.41 -9.95 -8.25
CA TYR A 7 -5.21 -9.90 -7.41
C TYR A 7 -5.38 -10.70 -6.12
N ASP A 8 -4.23 -11.11 -5.58
CA ASP A 8 -4.13 -11.79 -4.31
C ASP A 8 -4.77 -10.93 -3.19
N CYS A 9 -5.58 -11.56 -2.36
CA CYS A 9 -6.26 -10.90 -1.23
C CYS A 9 -5.28 -10.27 -0.23
N SER A 10 -4.01 -10.66 -0.22
CA SER A 10 -2.97 -10.03 0.60
C SER A 10 -2.75 -8.55 0.28
N ARG A 11 -3.10 -8.12 -0.92
CA ARG A 11 -3.04 -6.73 -1.37
C ARG A 11 -4.35 -5.98 -1.17
N GLY A 12 -5.48 -6.70 -1.07
CA GLY A 12 -6.80 -6.16 -0.73
C GLY A 12 -7.42 -5.25 -1.77
N CYS A 13 -6.95 -5.24 -3.01
CA CYS A 13 -7.57 -4.47 -4.08
C CYS A 13 -7.67 -5.26 -5.38
N VAL A 14 -8.64 -4.88 -6.19
CA VAL A 14 -8.77 -5.27 -7.59
C VAL A 14 -8.63 -4.01 -8.42
N VAL A 15 -7.70 -4.01 -9.37
CA VAL A 15 -7.55 -2.91 -10.32
C VAL A 15 -8.35 -3.28 -11.56
N GLU A 16 -9.33 -2.48 -11.89
CA GLU A 16 -10.17 -2.64 -13.08
C GLU A 16 -9.98 -1.44 -13.99
N ARG A 17 -10.03 -1.68 -15.29
CA ARG A 17 -10.08 -0.59 -16.26
C ARG A 17 -11.53 -0.19 -16.41
N VAL A 18 -11.85 1.04 -16.07
CA VAL A 18 -13.18 1.60 -16.28
C VAL A 18 -13.35 2.08 -17.73
N ASP A 19 -14.59 2.31 -18.15
CA ASP A 19 -14.94 2.68 -19.52
C ASP A 19 -14.25 3.99 -20.01
N SER A 20 -13.82 4.85 -19.08
CA SER A 20 -13.00 6.03 -19.37
C SER A 20 -11.56 5.70 -19.79
N GLY A 21 -11.13 4.44 -19.70
CA GLY A 21 -9.75 4.00 -19.92
C GLY A 21 -8.82 4.25 -18.72
N GLU A 22 -9.31 4.86 -17.66
CA GLU A 22 -8.59 5.03 -16.40
C GLU A 22 -8.58 3.72 -15.59
N LEU A 23 -7.56 3.59 -14.75
CA LEU A 23 -7.48 2.47 -13.81
C LEU A 23 -8.12 2.89 -12.51
N GLU A 24 -9.18 2.21 -12.14
CA GLU A 24 -9.82 2.37 -10.85
C GLU A 24 -9.48 1.17 -9.95
N CYS A 25 -9.01 1.48 -8.75
CA CYS A 25 -8.78 0.46 -7.73
C CYS A 25 -10.06 0.31 -6.93
N THR A 26 -10.82 -0.72 -7.21
CA THR A 26 -11.94 -1.10 -6.35
C THR A 26 -11.41 -1.82 -5.13
N TYR A 27 -11.53 -1.14 -3.99
CA TYR A 27 -11.25 -1.72 -2.70
C TYR A 27 -12.27 -2.81 -2.42
N ARG A 28 -11.90 -4.07 -2.66
CA ARG A 28 -12.76 -5.18 -2.24
C ARG A 28 -12.56 -5.43 -0.76
N GLN A 29 -13.65 -5.40 -0.03
CA GLN A 29 -13.83 -5.96 1.31
C GLN A 29 -13.37 -7.42 1.31
N GLY A 30 -12.08 -7.65 1.39
CA GLY A 30 -11.53 -9.00 1.33
C GLY A 30 -10.97 -9.48 2.65
N CYS A 31 -10.44 -8.57 3.43
CA CYS A 31 -9.88 -8.87 4.74
C CYS A 31 -10.30 -7.78 5.71
N CYS A 32 -11.42 -7.98 6.37
CA CYS A 32 -11.98 -7.05 7.36
C CYS A 32 -10.99 -6.64 8.47
N LYS A 33 -9.93 -7.41 8.71
CA LYS A 33 -8.86 -7.04 9.64
C LYS A 33 -8.04 -5.81 9.21
N LEU A 34 -8.13 -5.43 7.94
CA LEU A 34 -7.38 -4.31 7.38
C LEU A 34 -8.30 -3.17 6.93
N GLU A 35 -9.61 -3.35 7.03
CA GLU A 35 -10.56 -2.26 6.80
C GLU A 35 -10.52 -1.30 7.98
N VAL A 36 -10.47 -0.03 7.64
CA VAL A 36 -10.63 1.06 8.61
C VAL A 36 -11.82 1.88 8.14
N TYR A 37 -12.84 1.94 8.98
CA TYR A 37 -13.97 2.83 8.75
C TYR A 37 -13.61 4.25 9.18
N ASP A 38 -13.69 5.20 8.25
CA ASP A 38 -13.49 6.62 8.57
C ASP A 38 -14.77 7.22 9.20
N TRP A 39 -14.82 7.19 10.52
CA TRP A 39 -15.92 7.76 11.30
C TRP A 39 -15.74 9.27 11.55
N LEU A 40 -14.64 9.86 11.08
CA LEU A 40 -14.37 11.29 11.14
C LEU A 40 -14.67 11.99 9.81
N THR A 41 -15.30 11.32 8.87
CA THR A 41 -15.72 11.91 7.60
C THR A 41 -16.54 13.18 7.85
N GLY A 42 -16.12 14.30 7.26
CA GLY A 42 -16.76 15.60 7.42
C GLY A 42 -16.26 16.43 8.61
N VAL A 43 -15.39 15.88 9.47
CA VAL A 43 -14.72 16.67 10.51
C VAL A 43 -13.50 17.37 9.91
N ASN A 44 -13.56 18.69 9.81
CA ASN A 44 -12.44 19.46 9.28
C ASN A 44 -11.32 19.60 10.33
N GLN A 45 -10.16 19.00 10.05
CA GLN A 45 -8.92 19.16 10.81
C GLN A 45 -7.78 19.42 9.83
N GLU A 46 -7.63 20.67 9.40
CA GLU A 46 -6.67 21.11 8.38
C GLU A 46 -5.22 20.68 8.65
N GLN A 47 -4.83 20.58 9.92
CA GLN A 47 -3.49 20.18 10.33
C GLN A 47 -3.06 18.79 9.84
N TYR A 48 -4.01 17.92 9.48
CA TYR A 48 -3.73 16.57 8.98
C TYR A 48 -3.95 16.43 7.47
N ASN A 49 -4.28 17.52 6.78
CA ASN A 49 -4.38 17.53 5.34
C ASN A 49 -3.02 17.21 4.72
N GLY A 50 -3.02 16.33 3.73
CA GLY A 50 -1.81 15.90 3.03
C GLY A 50 -1.07 14.72 3.67
N PHE A 51 -1.59 14.17 4.77
CA PHE A 51 -1.10 12.90 5.33
C PHE A 51 -2.03 11.75 4.98
N TYR A 52 -1.43 10.61 4.64
CA TYR A 52 -2.12 9.42 4.17
C TYR A 52 -1.53 8.18 4.82
N GLU A 53 -2.39 7.22 5.20
CA GLU A 53 -1.92 5.88 5.51
C GLU A 53 -1.89 5.09 4.20
N VAL A 54 -0.74 4.50 3.89
CA VAL A 54 -0.54 3.65 2.72
C VAL A 54 -0.23 2.24 3.18
N ARG A 55 -0.91 1.28 2.59
CA ARG A 55 -0.75 -0.15 2.85
C ARG A 55 -0.02 -0.83 1.71
N PHE A 56 0.74 -1.85 2.06
CA PHE A 56 1.47 -2.75 1.18
C PHE A 56 1.01 -4.19 1.40
N LYS A 57 1.91 -5.15 1.32
CA LYS A 57 1.60 -6.56 1.56
C LYS A 57 1.22 -6.82 3.02
N ASN A 58 0.24 -7.70 3.22
CA ASN A 58 -0.22 -8.16 4.54
C ASN A 58 -0.58 -7.00 5.47
N THR A 59 0.15 -6.86 6.58
CA THR A 59 -0.06 -5.83 7.60
C THR A 59 0.91 -4.66 7.51
N ARG A 60 1.83 -4.67 6.52
CA ARG A 60 2.80 -3.59 6.34
C ARG A 60 2.11 -2.32 5.87
N LYS A 61 2.22 -1.28 6.66
CA LYS A 61 1.63 0.04 6.36
C LYS A 61 2.43 1.15 7.03
N GLY A 62 2.36 2.34 6.46
CA GLY A 62 3.03 3.52 6.96
C GLY A 62 2.23 4.79 6.73
N ILE A 63 2.67 5.87 7.37
CA ILE A 63 2.10 7.20 7.16
C ILE A 63 3.06 7.98 6.26
N TYR A 64 2.49 8.60 5.24
CA TYR A 64 3.22 9.31 4.19
C TYR A 64 2.66 10.71 4.01
N ARG A 65 3.51 11.62 3.57
CA ARG A 65 3.12 12.99 3.23
C ARG A 65 2.98 13.12 1.71
N ASN A 66 1.90 13.72 1.27
CA ASN A 66 1.70 14.00 -0.15
C ASN A 66 2.62 15.13 -0.61
N ALA A 67 3.57 14.82 -1.47
CA ALA A 67 4.46 15.78 -2.11
C ALA A 67 4.15 15.99 -3.60
N SER A 68 3.12 15.31 -4.12
CA SER A 68 2.80 15.30 -5.56
C SER A 68 1.99 16.50 -6.02
N GLY A 69 1.31 17.20 -5.11
CA GLY A 69 0.32 18.22 -5.45
C GLY A 69 -0.98 17.67 -6.08
N GLN A 70 -1.07 16.35 -6.28
CA GLN A 70 -2.26 15.70 -6.82
C GLN A 70 -3.30 15.45 -5.72
N SER A 71 -4.58 15.46 -6.08
CA SER A 71 -5.64 14.99 -5.18
C SER A 71 -5.55 13.47 -5.04
N ILE A 72 -5.26 13.01 -3.85
CA ILE A 72 -5.16 11.58 -3.50
C ILE A 72 -6.35 11.23 -2.63
N LYS A 73 -6.94 10.05 -2.86
CA LYS A 73 -8.09 9.53 -2.12
C LYS A 73 -7.83 8.12 -1.63
N THR A 74 -8.59 7.69 -0.64
CA THR A 74 -8.64 6.30 -0.20
C THR A 74 -8.97 5.39 -1.39
N GLY A 75 -8.20 4.31 -1.55
CA GLY A 75 -8.27 3.39 -2.70
C GLY A 75 -7.27 3.69 -3.81
N ASP A 76 -6.70 4.89 -3.87
CA ASP A 76 -5.69 5.22 -4.89
C ASP A 76 -4.43 4.37 -4.73
N LEU A 77 -3.90 3.90 -5.86
CA LEU A 77 -2.57 3.32 -5.96
C LEU A 77 -1.53 4.44 -6.09
N VAL A 78 -0.54 4.44 -5.22
CA VAL A 78 0.45 5.51 -5.14
C VAL A 78 1.87 4.98 -5.14
N ILE A 79 2.77 5.76 -5.73
CA ILE A 79 4.20 5.54 -5.66
C ILE A 79 4.74 6.36 -4.50
N VAL A 80 5.39 5.66 -3.57
CA VAL A 80 5.90 6.23 -2.33
C VAL A 80 7.41 6.04 -2.20
N GLU A 81 8.00 6.87 -1.36
CA GLU A 81 9.40 6.77 -0.97
C GLU A 81 9.65 5.50 -0.15
N ALA A 82 10.61 4.69 -0.57
CA ALA A 82 11.08 3.50 0.16
C ALA A 82 12.52 3.71 0.66
N ALA A 83 13.05 2.77 1.44
CA ALA A 83 14.43 2.83 1.92
C ALA A 83 15.42 2.79 0.74
N ASN A 84 15.11 1.97 -0.26
CA ASN A 84 15.93 1.82 -1.47
C ASN A 84 15.09 2.13 -2.72
N GLY A 85 14.81 3.43 -2.95
CA GLY A 85 14.07 3.86 -4.13
C GLY A 85 12.61 4.17 -3.87
N HIS A 86 11.69 3.45 -4.49
CA HIS A 86 10.26 3.69 -4.40
C HIS A 86 9.47 2.38 -4.37
N ASP A 87 8.30 2.43 -3.77
CA ASP A 87 7.41 1.29 -3.64
C ASP A 87 5.99 1.68 -4.06
N LEU A 88 5.17 0.70 -4.40
CA LEU A 88 3.78 0.90 -4.76
C LEU A 88 2.88 0.41 -3.63
N GLY A 89 2.01 1.28 -3.16
CA GLY A 89 1.06 0.97 -2.11
C GLY A 89 -0.33 1.53 -2.39
N ILE A 90 -1.28 1.14 -1.54
CA ILE A 90 -2.68 1.53 -1.62
C ILE A 90 -2.99 2.46 -0.47
N VAL A 91 -3.61 3.60 -0.77
CA VAL A 91 -4.08 4.52 0.26
C VAL A 91 -5.26 3.92 0.99
N THR A 92 -5.13 3.76 2.31
CA THR A 92 -6.19 3.19 3.17
C THR A 92 -6.90 4.24 4.01
N LEU A 93 -6.22 5.33 4.35
CA LEU A 93 -6.79 6.43 5.12
C LEU A 93 -6.28 7.77 4.61
N GLU A 94 -7.12 8.78 4.76
CA GLU A 94 -6.82 10.19 4.48
C GLU A 94 -7.42 11.11 5.55
N GLY A 95 -6.86 12.31 5.69
CA GLY A 95 -7.42 13.38 6.53
C GLY A 95 -7.38 13.12 8.04
N PRO A 96 -8.42 13.55 8.78
CA PRO A 96 -8.42 13.57 10.24
C PRO A 96 -8.20 12.21 10.91
N ILE A 97 -8.65 11.12 10.29
CA ILE A 97 -8.47 9.76 10.82
C ILE A 97 -6.99 9.37 10.85
N VAL A 98 -6.18 9.86 9.90
CA VAL A 98 -4.72 9.66 9.91
C VAL A 98 -4.10 10.34 11.13
N GLY A 99 -4.56 11.55 11.47
CA GLY A 99 -4.12 12.25 12.68
C GLY A 99 -4.46 11.46 13.95
N ARG A 100 -5.62 10.80 13.99
CA ARG A 100 -5.97 9.91 15.10
C ARG A 100 -5.02 8.72 15.20
N GLN A 101 -4.67 8.11 14.06
CA GLN A 101 -3.68 7.03 13.99
C GLN A 101 -2.29 7.48 14.47
N MET A 102 -1.85 8.68 14.07
CA MET A 102 -0.60 9.26 14.55
C MET A 102 -0.59 9.38 16.08
N LYS A 103 -1.65 9.92 16.65
CA LYS A 103 -1.79 10.03 18.11
C LYS A 103 -1.73 8.68 18.80
N CYS A 104 -2.44 7.68 18.29
CA CYS A 104 -2.40 6.32 18.84
C CYS A 104 -0.99 5.70 18.78
N LYS A 105 -0.23 5.99 17.74
CA LYS A 105 1.15 5.53 17.55
C LYS A 105 2.19 6.41 18.22
N ARG A 106 1.78 7.49 18.91
CA ARG A 106 2.64 8.50 19.52
C ARG A 106 3.63 9.13 18.52
N ILE A 107 3.15 9.38 17.31
CA ILE A 107 3.91 10.05 16.26
C ILE A 107 3.58 11.53 16.33
N ASP A 108 4.61 12.35 16.54
CA ASP A 108 4.51 13.80 16.47
C ASP A 108 4.69 14.25 15.01
N PRO A 109 3.69 14.91 14.40
CA PRO A 109 3.78 15.36 13.01
C PRO A 109 4.91 16.36 12.74
N GLU A 110 5.36 17.11 13.75
CA GLU A 110 6.40 18.11 13.60
C GLU A 110 7.81 17.54 13.81
N ALA A 111 7.94 16.50 14.63
CA ALA A 111 9.22 15.89 14.96
C ALA A 111 9.56 14.66 14.09
N PHE A 112 8.56 14.07 13.44
CA PHE A 112 8.75 12.83 12.66
C PHE A 112 9.01 13.14 11.19
N GLU A 113 10.07 12.54 10.64
CA GLU A 113 10.38 12.63 9.21
C GLU A 113 9.51 11.66 8.42
N PHE A 114 8.50 12.20 7.73
CA PHE A 114 7.60 11.42 6.92
C PHE A 114 8.17 11.17 5.51
N LYS A 115 8.13 9.93 5.10
CA LYS A 115 8.34 9.56 3.69
C LYS A 115 7.24 10.16 2.81
N ARG A 116 7.57 10.38 1.55
CA ARG A 116 6.72 11.11 0.61
C ARG A 116 5.95 10.20 -0.33
N ILE A 117 4.74 10.65 -0.68
CA ILE A 117 4.04 10.15 -1.87
C ILE A 117 4.52 10.99 -3.05
N TYR A 118 5.10 10.34 -4.04
CA TYR A 118 5.62 11.04 -5.23
C TYR A 118 4.52 11.36 -6.24
N ARG A 119 3.60 10.41 -6.47
CA ARG A 119 2.51 10.53 -7.46
C ARG A 119 1.55 9.34 -7.36
N LYS A 120 0.41 9.46 -8.06
CA LYS A 120 -0.43 8.29 -8.36
C LYS A 120 0.29 7.32 -9.29
N ALA A 121 0.03 6.03 -9.12
CA ALA A 121 0.58 4.99 -9.97
C ALA A 121 -0.02 5.09 -11.38
N LYS A 122 0.82 4.89 -12.39
CA LYS A 122 0.42 4.77 -13.80
C LYS A 122 0.31 3.30 -14.18
N LEU A 123 -0.31 3.00 -15.32
CA LEU A 123 -0.48 1.63 -15.81
C LEU A 123 0.83 0.84 -15.81
N PHE A 124 1.91 1.42 -16.29
CA PHE A 124 3.23 0.80 -16.31
C PHE A 124 3.77 0.42 -14.91
N ASP A 125 3.50 1.26 -13.88
CA ASP A 125 3.90 0.96 -12.51
C ASP A 125 3.14 -0.27 -11.99
N ILE A 126 1.85 -0.34 -12.33
CA ILE A 126 0.97 -1.43 -11.92
C ILE A 126 1.37 -2.74 -12.60
N GLU A 127 1.69 -2.71 -13.89
CA GLU A 127 2.17 -3.88 -14.63
C GLU A 127 3.45 -4.44 -14.01
N LYS A 128 4.44 -3.59 -13.74
CA LYS A 128 5.67 -3.97 -13.05
C LYS A 128 5.41 -4.55 -11.66
N TRP A 129 4.52 -3.93 -10.91
CA TRP A 129 4.14 -4.39 -9.59
C TRP A 129 3.49 -5.78 -9.64
N GLN A 130 2.64 -6.04 -10.64
CA GLN A 130 2.04 -7.36 -10.86
C GLN A 130 3.07 -8.43 -11.18
N GLU A 131 4.04 -8.11 -12.05
CA GLU A 131 5.15 -9.01 -12.36
C GLU A 131 5.97 -9.34 -11.12
N ALA A 132 6.22 -8.35 -10.27
CA ALA A 132 6.92 -8.54 -9.00
C ALA A 132 6.15 -9.47 -8.06
N ILE A 133 4.83 -9.24 -7.88
CA ILE A 133 3.96 -10.09 -7.08
C ILE A 133 3.97 -11.56 -7.59
N ALA A 134 3.92 -11.74 -8.90
CA ALA A 134 3.93 -13.08 -9.48
C ALA A 134 5.18 -13.89 -9.13
N ARG A 135 6.31 -13.24 -8.87
CA ARG A 135 7.58 -13.87 -8.48
C ARG A 135 7.71 -14.16 -6.99
N GLU A 136 6.88 -13.57 -6.14
CA GLU A 136 7.02 -13.68 -4.68
C GLU A 136 6.90 -15.11 -4.17
N HIS A 137 5.96 -15.87 -4.71
CA HIS A 137 5.73 -17.25 -4.28
C HIS A 137 6.93 -18.17 -4.59
N GLU A 138 7.44 -18.11 -5.81
CA GLU A 138 8.60 -18.88 -6.23
C GLU A 138 9.84 -18.51 -5.43
N THR A 139 10.06 -17.21 -5.23
CA THR A 139 11.16 -16.68 -4.43
C THR A 139 11.07 -17.17 -2.98
N MET A 140 9.87 -17.21 -2.40
CA MET A 140 9.66 -17.73 -1.04
C MET A 140 10.03 -19.22 -0.94
N ILE A 141 9.59 -20.04 -1.90
CA ILE A 141 9.92 -21.47 -1.94
C ILE A 141 11.43 -21.65 -2.07
N ARG A 142 12.06 -20.96 -3.00
CA ARG A 142 13.51 -21.05 -3.22
C ARG A 142 14.31 -20.61 -1.98
N SER A 143 13.88 -19.53 -1.34
CA SER A 143 14.54 -19.06 -0.11
C SER A 143 14.46 -20.08 1.03
N ARG A 144 13.31 -20.77 1.18
CA ARG A 144 13.15 -21.85 2.16
C ARG A 144 14.07 -23.05 1.87
N GLN A 145 14.21 -23.41 0.59
CA GLN A 145 15.12 -24.48 0.17
C GLN A 145 16.57 -24.13 0.53
N ILE A 146 17.02 -22.92 0.17
CA ILE A 146 18.38 -22.46 0.50
C ILE A 146 18.61 -22.45 2.01
N ALA A 147 17.65 -21.95 2.80
CA ALA A 147 17.78 -21.98 4.27
C ALA A 147 17.94 -23.40 4.82
N ALA A 148 17.21 -24.37 4.27
CA ALA A 148 17.32 -25.78 4.64
C ALA A 148 18.67 -26.37 4.20
N GLU A 149 19.11 -26.11 2.97
CA GLU A 149 20.41 -26.54 2.43
C GLU A 149 21.60 -26.05 3.26
N LEU A 150 21.48 -24.81 3.79
CA LEU A 150 22.50 -24.21 4.65
C LEU A 150 22.37 -24.61 6.13
N GLY A 151 21.39 -25.44 6.49
CA GLY A 151 21.15 -25.87 7.87
C GLY A 151 20.75 -24.74 8.82
N LEU A 152 20.12 -23.67 8.30
CA LEU A 152 19.72 -22.53 9.11
C LEU A 152 18.42 -22.83 9.88
N GLU A 153 18.46 -22.68 11.20
CA GLU A 153 17.28 -22.80 12.06
C GLU A 153 16.40 -21.54 12.00
N MET A 154 15.87 -21.25 10.80
CA MET A 154 15.00 -20.12 10.57
C MET A 154 13.76 -20.50 9.78
N LYS A 155 12.67 -19.77 9.99
CA LYS A 155 11.42 -19.90 9.21
C LYS A 155 11.21 -18.65 8.39
N ILE A 156 11.21 -18.82 7.07
CA ILE A 156 10.83 -17.73 6.14
C ILE A 156 9.31 -17.74 6.04
N GLY A 157 8.67 -16.74 6.61
CA GLY A 157 7.21 -16.61 6.66
C GLY A 157 6.65 -16.10 5.34
N ASP A 158 7.25 -15.04 4.79
CA ASP A 158 6.81 -14.39 3.57
C ASP A 158 7.95 -13.67 2.87
N VAL A 159 7.75 -13.31 1.61
CA VAL A 159 8.64 -12.50 0.78
C VAL A 159 7.81 -11.39 0.15
N GLU A 160 8.27 -10.18 0.21
CA GLU A 160 7.67 -9.03 -0.45
C GLU A 160 8.70 -8.36 -1.36
N PHE A 161 8.30 -8.10 -2.58
CA PHE A 161 9.12 -7.36 -3.53
C PHE A 161 8.91 -5.86 -3.32
N GLN A 162 10.01 -5.09 -3.23
CA GLN A 162 10.01 -3.63 -3.07
C GLN A 162 10.76 -2.97 -4.24
#